data_8eb8ef554ff59492c65a48b0a9eead2a
#
_entry.id   8eb8ef554ff59492c65a48b0a9eead2a
#
_cell.length_a   1.000
_cell.length_b   1.000
_cell.length_c   1.000
_cell.angle_alpha   90.00
_cell.angle_beta   90.00
_cell.angle_gamma   90.00
#
_symmetry.space_group_name_H-M   'P 1'
#
loop_
_entity.id
_entity.type
_entity.pdbx_description
1 polymer ?
#
loop_
_entity_poly.entity_id
_entity_poly.type
_entity_poly.pdbx_seq_one_letter_code
_entity_poly.pdbx_strand_id
1 'polypeptide(L)'
;MAELKPLLKFDNISLSFGGITALKDVSFEVENNSITSIIGPNGAGKTSIFNCISGIYTPDSGNILFEDKEITNMRPNKIAELGIARTFQNIELFENLTVLENILTGVHRRLDYGILSGLFYSSKAKRGELYARKEAEDIIDFLEIEEYRYSYVMSLPYGIQKRVELGRALALAPKLILLDEPAAGMNNEETEDIARFIIDINEELNISVLLVDHDMNMVTDIAHQITVLNFGEKIAEGTPNQVVANASVIEAYVGSSKK
;
A
#
# COMPACT_ATOMS: atom_id res chain seq x y z
N MET A 1 21.11 -23.15 -3.47
CA MET A 1 20.61 -21.88 -2.96
C MET A 1 19.15 -22.11 -2.65
N ALA A 2 18.68 -21.86 -1.43
CA ALA A 2 17.25 -21.95 -1.15
C ALA A 2 16.59 -20.86 -2.01
N GLU A 3 15.58 -21.21 -2.79
CA GLU A 3 14.72 -20.23 -3.46
C GLU A 3 14.12 -19.33 -2.39
N LEU A 4 14.39 -18.04 -2.47
CA LEU A 4 13.75 -17.05 -1.61
C LEU A 4 12.27 -17.06 -1.97
N LYS A 5 11.42 -17.47 -1.02
CA LYS A 5 9.97 -17.48 -1.22
C LYS A 5 9.46 -16.05 -1.27
N PRO A 6 8.57 -15.71 -2.20
CA PRO A 6 7.97 -14.40 -2.28
C PRO A 6 7.11 -14.12 -1.02
N LEU A 7 7.03 -12.86 -0.62
CA LEU A 7 6.17 -12.40 0.47
C LEU A 7 4.69 -12.52 0.08
N LEU A 8 4.36 -12.09 -1.16
CA LEU A 8 3.02 -12.20 -1.74
C LEU A 8 3.11 -12.91 -3.09
N LYS A 9 2.25 -13.89 -3.32
CA LYS A 9 2.04 -14.52 -4.62
C LYS A 9 0.60 -14.33 -5.06
N PHE A 10 0.44 -13.71 -6.22
CA PHE A 10 -0.83 -13.53 -6.93
C PHE A 10 -0.82 -14.51 -8.10
N ASP A 11 -1.63 -15.56 -8.05
CA ASP A 11 -1.49 -16.74 -8.90
C ASP A 11 -2.74 -17.03 -9.73
N ASN A 12 -2.66 -16.80 -11.04
CA ASN A 12 -3.72 -17.05 -12.04
C ASN A 12 -5.08 -16.43 -11.68
N ILE A 13 -5.08 -15.21 -11.17
CA ILE A 13 -6.29 -14.54 -10.74
C ILE A 13 -7.11 -14.03 -11.92
N SER A 14 -8.39 -14.42 -11.93
CA SER A 14 -9.39 -13.86 -12.83
C SER A 14 -10.55 -13.28 -12.03
N LEU A 15 -11.07 -12.13 -12.50
CA LEU A 15 -12.17 -11.39 -11.85
C LEU A 15 -13.06 -10.74 -12.91
N SER A 16 -14.37 -10.90 -12.78
CA SER A 16 -15.36 -10.30 -13.70
C SER A 16 -16.51 -9.65 -12.96
N PHE A 17 -17.07 -8.59 -13.53
CA PHE A 17 -18.23 -7.89 -13.02
C PHE A 17 -19.30 -7.76 -14.13
N GLY A 18 -20.47 -8.39 -13.95
CA GLY A 18 -21.59 -8.24 -14.87
C GLY A 18 -21.23 -8.54 -16.34
N GLY A 19 -20.32 -9.51 -16.58
CA GLY A 19 -19.87 -9.87 -17.94
C GLY A 19 -18.66 -9.08 -18.45
N ILE A 20 -18.14 -8.11 -17.68
CA ILE A 20 -16.90 -7.39 -18.00
C ILE A 20 -15.76 -8.05 -17.22
N THR A 21 -14.75 -8.54 -17.93
CA THR A 21 -13.55 -9.10 -17.32
C THR A 21 -12.63 -7.97 -16.86
N ALA A 22 -12.39 -7.87 -15.55
CA ALA A 22 -11.51 -6.88 -14.94
C ALA A 22 -10.07 -7.40 -14.81
N LEU A 23 -9.90 -8.71 -14.55
CA LEU A 23 -8.62 -9.41 -14.51
C LEU A 23 -8.77 -10.75 -15.22
N LYS A 24 -7.75 -11.18 -15.98
CA LYS A 24 -7.73 -12.44 -16.71
C LYS A 24 -6.37 -13.11 -16.54
N ASP A 25 -6.36 -14.21 -15.81
CA ASP A 25 -5.18 -15.07 -15.57
C ASP A 25 -3.92 -14.29 -15.15
N VAL A 26 -4.10 -13.27 -14.29
CA VAL A 26 -2.99 -12.42 -13.83
C VAL A 26 -2.19 -13.15 -12.77
N SER A 27 -0.86 -13.18 -12.95
CA SER A 27 0.09 -13.72 -11.98
C SER A 27 1.30 -12.81 -11.84
N PHE A 28 1.71 -12.54 -10.60
CA PHE A 28 2.94 -11.85 -10.24
C PHE A 28 3.33 -12.15 -8.79
N GLU A 29 4.54 -11.77 -8.40
CA GLU A 29 5.06 -11.98 -7.06
C GLU A 29 5.61 -10.68 -6.49
N VAL A 30 5.56 -10.55 -5.16
CA VAL A 30 6.24 -9.49 -4.40
C VAL A 30 7.26 -10.15 -3.51
N GLU A 31 8.52 -9.83 -3.75
CA GLU A 31 9.63 -10.34 -2.94
C GLU A 31 9.66 -9.68 -1.55
N ASN A 32 10.28 -10.39 -0.60
CA ASN A 32 10.54 -9.79 0.71
C ASN A 32 11.48 -8.59 0.58
N ASN A 33 11.19 -7.55 1.33
CA ASN A 33 11.98 -6.32 1.37
C ASN A 33 12.24 -5.72 -0.02
N SER A 34 11.19 -5.64 -0.84
CA SER A 34 11.24 -5.07 -2.19
C SER A 34 10.16 -4.04 -2.42
N ILE A 35 10.40 -3.13 -3.36
CA ILE A 35 9.41 -2.23 -3.93
C ILE A 35 9.00 -2.81 -5.29
N THR A 36 7.77 -3.31 -5.36
CA THR A 36 7.17 -3.82 -6.60
C THR A 36 6.10 -2.84 -7.06
N SER A 37 6.07 -2.51 -8.34
CA SER A 37 5.05 -1.62 -8.90
C SER A 37 4.14 -2.33 -9.90
N ILE A 38 2.86 -1.95 -9.90
CA ILE A 38 1.89 -2.33 -10.92
C ILE A 38 1.51 -1.09 -11.71
N ILE A 39 1.80 -1.09 -13.00
CA ILE A 39 1.49 0.03 -13.90
C ILE A 39 0.56 -0.41 -15.02
N GLY A 40 0.02 0.54 -15.73
CA GLY A 40 -0.85 0.30 -16.90
C GLY A 40 -1.83 1.46 -17.12
N PRO A 41 -2.46 1.54 -18.30
CA PRO A 41 -3.46 2.55 -18.61
C PRO A 41 -4.63 2.57 -17.62
N ASN A 42 -5.44 3.63 -17.65
CA ASN A 42 -6.68 3.69 -16.88
C ASN A 42 -7.62 2.56 -17.31
N GLY A 43 -8.22 1.87 -16.34
CA GLY A 43 -9.06 0.70 -16.59
C GLY A 43 -8.30 -0.60 -16.83
N ALA A 44 -6.96 -0.65 -16.70
CA ALA A 44 -6.17 -1.87 -16.88
C ALA A 44 -6.38 -2.94 -15.80
N GLY A 45 -7.06 -2.64 -14.68
CA GLY A 45 -7.34 -3.59 -13.61
C GLY A 45 -6.52 -3.40 -12.33
N LYS A 46 -5.67 -2.37 -12.25
CA LYS A 46 -4.76 -2.12 -11.11
C LYS A 46 -5.48 -2.08 -9.76
N THR A 47 -6.52 -1.27 -9.63
CA THR A 47 -7.34 -1.18 -8.41
C THR A 47 -8.04 -2.49 -8.07
N SER A 48 -8.40 -3.30 -9.09
CA SER A 48 -8.99 -4.62 -8.87
C SER A 48 -8.02 -5.58 -8.21
N ILE A 49 -6.72 -5.53 -8.57
CA ILE A 49 -5.66 -6.31 -7.88
C ILE A 49 -5.61 -5.91 -6.40
N PHE A 50 -5.53 -4.62 -6.10
CA PHE A 50 -5.49 -4.14 -4.71
C PHE A 50 -6.73 -4.56 -3.92
N ASN A 51 -7.90 -4.49 -4.54
CA ASN A 51 -9.16 -4.92 -3.92
C ASN A 51 -9.19 -6.44 -3.66
N CYS A 52 -8.60 -7.26 -4.54
CA CYS A 52 -8.45 -8.71 -4.30
C CYS A 52 -7.47 -8.99 -3.15
N ILE A 53 -6.29 -8.36 -3.13
CA ILE A 53 -5.30 -8.55 -2.07
C ILE A 53 -5.85 -8.09 -0.71
N SER A 54 -6.63 -7.00 -0.68
CA SER A 54 -7.24 -6.45 0.54
C SER A 54 -8.50 -7.21 1.00
N GLY A 55 -8.98 -8.21 0.22
CA GLY A 55 -10.19 -8.98 0.53
C GLY A 55 -11.49 -8.21 0.36
N ILE A 56 -11.46 -7.08 -0.39
CA ILE A 56 -12.67 -6.32 -0.78
C ILE A 56 -13.39 -7.04 -1.92
N TYR A 57 -12.61 -7.61 -2.87
CA TYR A 57 -13.15 -8.44 -3.93
C TYR A 57 -12.65 -9.88 -3.75
N THR A 58 -13.54 -10.83 -4.02
CA THR A 58 -13.20 -12.24 -4.13
C THR A 58 -13.03 -12.57 -5.62
N PRO A 59 -11.86 -13.05 -6.07
CA PRO A 59 -11.65 -13.42 -7.46
C PRO A 59 -12.53 -14.64 -7.85
N ASP A 60 -12.84 -14.75 -9.15
CA ASP A 60 -13.60 -15.86 -9.71
C ASP A 60 -12.76 -17.15 -9.75
N SER A 61 -11.44 -17.01 -9.95
CA SER A 61 -10.48 -18.11 -9.96
C SER A 61 -9.07 -17.65 -9.56
N GLY A 62 -8.20 -18.62 -9.25
CA GLY A 62 -6.82 -18.41 -8.82
C GLY A 62 -6.70 -18.29 -7.30
N ASN A 63 -5.46 -18.11 -6.82
CA ASN A 63 -5.16 -18.04 -5.40
C ASN A 63 -4.22 -16.87 -5.09
N ILE A 64 -4.42 -16.26 -3.93
CA ILE A 64 -3.53 -15.23 -3.37
C ILE A 64 -2.90 -15.80 -2.11
N LEU A 65 -1.58 -15.87 -2.07
CA LEU A 65 -0.82 -16.35 -0.91
C LEU A 65 0.00 -15.20 -0.32
N PHE A 66 0.00 -15.09 0.99
CA PHE A 66 0.84 -14.18 1.76
C PHE A 66 1.61 -14.98 2.79
N GLU A 67 2.94 -14.98 2.74
CA GLU A 67 3.81 -15.84 3.57
C GLU A 67 3.36 -17.32 3.49
N ASP A 68 3.14 -17.86 2.29
CA ASP A 68 2.62 -19.21 2.02
C ASP A 68 1.18 -19.48 2.55
N LYS A 69 0.54 -18.52 3.19
CA LYS A 69 -0.82 -18.64 3.68
C LYS A 69 -1.82 -18.12 2.65
N GLU A 70 -2.81 -18.92 2.29
CA GLU A 70 -3.87 -18.50 1.39
C GLU A 70 -4.76 -17.43 2.04
N ILE A 71 -4.91 -16.29 1.33
CA ILE A 71 -5.73 -15.15 1.77
C ILE A 71 -6.90 -14.85 0.84
N THR A 72 -7.09 -15.59 -0.24
CA THR A 72 -8.04 -15.35 -1.34
C THR A 72 -9.45 -15.02 -0.88
N ASN A 73 -9.95 -15.72 0.13
CA ASN A 73 -11.31 -15.57 0.67
C ASN A 73 -11.34 -14.97 2.08
N MET A 74 -10.25 -14.35 2.51
CA MET A 74 -10.19 -13.76 3.84
C MET A 74 -10.87 -12.40 3.88
N ARG A 75 -11.48 -12.08 5.03
CA ARG A 75 -12.05 -10.76 5.30
C ARG A 75 -10.94 -9.72 5.46
N PRO A 76 -11.17 -8.45 5.07
CA PRO A 76 -10.15 -7.39 5.15
C PRO A 76 -9.50 -7.22 6.52
N ASN A 77 -10.27 -7.33 7.60
CA ASN A 77 -9.72 -7.23 8.95
C ASN A 77 -8.73 -8.36 9.28
N LYS A 78 -8.95 -9.57 8.74
CA LYS A 78 -8.03 -10.71 8.94
C LYS A 78 -6.76 -10.57 8.10
N ILE A 79 -6.88 -10.02 6.91
CA ILE A 79 -5.72 -9.69 6.06
C ILE A 79 -4.85 -8.64 6.72
N ALA A 80 -5.45 -7.58 7.28
CA ALA A 80 -4.71 -6.57 8.04
C ALA A 80 -4.01 -7.15 9.29
N GLU A 81 -4.62 -8.13 9.99
CA GLU A 81 -3.99 -8.83 11.13
C GLU A 81 -2.76 -9.66 10.71
N LEU A 82 -2.65 -10.07 9.44
CA LEU A 82 -1.48 -10.78 8.92
C LEU A 82 -0.31 -9.84 8.62
N GLY A 83 -0.54 -8.53 8.58
CA GLY A 83 0.48 -7.52 8.30
C GLY A 83 0.41 -6.93 6.89
N ILE A 84 -0.74 -6.90 6.27
CA ILE A 84 -0.97 -6.15 5.02
C ILE A 84 -1.72 -4.86 5.36
N ALA A 85 -1.08 -3.70 5.15
CA ALA A 85 -1.71 -2.39 5.25
C ALA A 85 -1.99 -1.82 3.85
N ARG A 86 -2.97 -0.90 3.75
CA ARG A 86 -3.28 -0.21 2.50
C ARG A 86 -3.58 1.26 2.75
N THR A 87 -3.05 2.12 1.89
CA THR A 87 -3.58 3.49 1.70
C THR A 87 -4.63 3.48 0.59
N PHE A 88 -5.49 4.48 0.54
CA PHE A 88 -6.51 4.61 -0.48
C PHE A 88 -6.20 5.79 -1.41
N GLN A 89 -6.72 5.75 -2.63
CA GLN A 89 -6.55 6.84 -3.60
C GLN A 89 -7.09 8.17 -3.04
N ASN A 90 -8.27 8.14 -2.41
CA ASN A 90 -8.80 9.28 -1.66
C ASN A 90 -8.33 9.21 -0.21
N ILE A 91 -7.97 10.36 0.34
CA ILE A 91 -7.53 10.45 1.74
C ILE A 91 -8.66 10.02 2.69
N GLU A 92 -8.42 8.96 3.43
CA GLU A 92 -9.37 8.36 4.38
C GLU A 92 -8.93 8.65 5.82
N LEU A 93 -8.77 9.93 6.18
CA LEU A 93 -8.42 10.36 7.53
C LEU A 93 -9.65 10.66 8.38
N PHE A 94 -9.51 10.53 9.69
CA PHE A 94 -10.53 10.98 10.64
C PHE A 94 -10.47 12.50 10.75
N GLU A 95 -11.38 13.19 10.08
CA GLU A 95 -11.37 14.63 9.85
C GLU A 95 -11.30 15.47 11.15
N ASN A 96 -11.96 15.01 12.20
CA ASN A 96 -12.06 15.69 13.49
C ASN A 96 -10.96 15.30 14.49
N LEU A 97 -9.96 14.54 14.04
CA LEU A 97 -8.81 14.16 14.85
C LEU A 97 -7.55 14.92 14.41
N THR A 98 -6.63 15.08 15.34
CA THR A 98 -5.28 15.60 15.09
C THR A 98 -4.42 14.57 14.34
N VAL A 99 -3.24 14.98 13.86
CA VAL A 99 -2.24 14.09 13.27
C VAL A 99 -1.91 12.95 14.22
N LEU A 100 -1.54 13.26 15.46
CA LEU A 100 -1.19 12.27 16.47
C LEU A 100 -2.35 11.29 16.72
N GLU A 101 -3.58 11.77 16.86
CA GLU A 101 -4.74 10.93 17.09
C GLU A 101 -5.05 10.03 15.90
N ASN A 102 -4.89 10.50 14.66
CA ASN A 102 -5.05 9.68 13.47
C ASN A 102 -4.05 8.52 13.45
N ILE A 103 -2.78 8.77 13.74
CA ILE A 103 -1.74 7.73 13.77
C ILE A 103 -1.98 6.76 14.93
N LEU A 104 -2.36 7.26 16.11
CA LEU A 104 -2.71 6.44 17.26
C LEU A 104 -3.84 5.42 16.98
N THR A 105 -4.80 5.74 16.09
CA THR A 105 -5.83 4.76 15.71
C THR A 105 -5.24 3.48 15.11
N GLY A 106 -4.17 3.59 14.33
CA GLY A 106 -3.43 2.45 13.76
C GLY A 106 -2.71 1.65 14.84
N VAL A 107 -1.98 2.34 15.75
CA VAL A 107 -1.26 1.67 16.85
C VAL A 107 -2.21 0.94 17.79
N HIS A 108 -3.32 1.58 18.19
CA HIS A 108 -4.29 0.98 19.11
C HIS A 108 -4.93 -0.30 18.57
N ARG A 109 -5.07 -0.44 17.24
CA ARG A 109 -5.57 -1.67 16.63
C ARG A 109 -4.68 -2.89 16.90
N ARG A 110 -3.38 -2.68 17.14
CA ARG A 110 -2.41 -3.74 17.46
C ARG A 110 -2.37 -4.10 18.95
N LEU A 111 -2.88 -3.19 19.79
CA LEU A 111 -2.81 -3.35 21.24
C LEU A 111 -3.99 -4.16 21.74
N ASP A 112 -3.70 -5.32 22.29
CA ASP A 112 -4.68 -6.28 22.82
C ASP A 112 -5.17 -5.83 24.22
N TYR A 113 -5.90 -4.68 24.26
CA TYR A 113 -6.59 -4.28 25.48
C TYR A 113 -8.06 -4.72 25.39
N GLY A 114 -8.41 -5.78 26.12
CA GLY A 114 -9.82 -6.08 26.34
C GLY A 114 -10.53 -4.85 26.94
N ILE A 115 -11.76 -4.57 26.49
CA ILE A 115 -12.62 -3.45 26.95
C ILE A 115 -12.62 -3.31 28.48
N LEU A 116 -12.51 -4.42 29.21
CA LEU A 116 -12.46 -4.47 30.68
C LEU A 116 -11.14 -3.92 31.27
N SER A 117 -10.01 -3.98 30.57
CA SER A 117 -8.75 -3.43 31.08
C SER A 117 -8.66 -1.90 30.94
N GLY A 118 -9.38 -1.32 29.98
CA GLY A 118 -9.53 0.12 29.82
C GLY A 118 -10.39 0.76 30.92
N LEU A 119 -11.41 0.05 31.42
CA LEU A 119 -12.30 0.53 32.50
C LEU A 119 -11.61 0.63 33.86
N PHE A 120 -10.55 -0.14 34.13
CA PHE A 120 -9.89 -0.18 35.43
C PHE A 120 -8.55 0.55 35.53
N TYR A 121 -8.18 1.44 34.58
CA TYR A 121 -6.94 2.23 34.59
C TYR A 121 -5.72 1.43 35.11
N SER A 122 -5.59 0.18 34.66
CA SER A 122 -4.57 -0.73 35.16
C SER A 122 -3.16 -0.24 34.76
N SER A 123 -2.14 -0.59 35.55
CA SER A 123 -0.74 -0.29 35.20
C SER A 123 -0.32 -0.86 33.84
N LYS A 124 -1.03 -1.87 33.33
CA LYS A 124 -0.87 -2.45 31.99
C LYS A 124 -1.44 -1.53 30.91
N ALA A 125 -2.63 -0.93 31.16
CA ALA A 125 -3.24 0.02 30.23
C ALA A 125 -2.39 1.29 30.12
N LYS A 126 -1.89 1.84 31.24
CA LYS A 126 -1.00 3.02 31.23
C LYS A 126 0.32 2.76 30.48
N ARG A 127 0.94 1.58 30.65
CA ARG A 127 2.17 1.24 29.90
C ARG A 127 1.91 1.11 28.42
N GLY A 128 0.79 0.56 28.03
CA GLY A 128 0.47 0.45 26.64
C GLY A 128 0.11 1.76 25.98
N GLU A 129 -0.56 2.67 26.70
CA GLU A 129 -0.81 4.04 26.20
C GLU A 129 0.50 4.79 25.97
N LEU A 130 1.45 4.68 26.91
CA LEU A 130 2.80 5.24 26.74
C LEU A 130 3.54 4.62 25.56
N TYR A 131 3.41 3.31 25.35
CA TYR A 131 3.99 2.62 24.20
C TYR A 131 3.34 3.11 22.90
N ALA A 132 1.99 3.13 22.83
CA ALA A 132 1.27 3.61 21.66
C ALA A 132 1.67 5.03 21.27
N ARG A 133 1.77 5.91 22.27
CA ARG A 133 2.17 7.29 22.05
C ARG A 133 3.60 7.39 21.51
N LYS A 134 4.53 6.63 22.07
CA LYS A 134 5.91 6.61 21.58
C LYS A 134 5.99 6.14 20.13
N GLU A 135 5.35 5.04 19.80
CA GLU A 135 5.29 4.52 18.42
C GLU A 135 4.69 5.55 17.44
N ALA A 136 3.63 6.26 17.86
CA ALA A 136 3.03 7.30 17.02
C ALA A 136 3.96 8.52 16.84
N GLU A 137 4.69 8.93 17.88
CA GLU A 137 5.69 10.00 17.78
C GLU A 137 6.86 9.58 16.90
N ASP A 138 7.38 8.33 17.03
CA ASP A 138 8.45 7.81 16.18
C ASP A 138 8.04 7.81 14.68
N ILE A 139 6.76 7.52 14.37
CA ILE A 139 6.22 7.61 13.00
C ILE A 139 6.09 9.06 12.53
N ILE A 140 5.66 9.98 13.40
CA ILE A 140 5.56 11.43 13.11
C ILE A 140 6.93 11.98 12.75
N ASP A 141 7.95 11.64 13.56
CA ASP A 141 9.33 12.05 13.34
C ASP A 141 9.88 11.45 12.02
N PHE A 142 9.65 10.17 11.76
CA PHE A 142 10.05 9.50 10.51
C PHE A 142 9.46 10.17 9.25
N LEU A 143 8.22 10.66 9.33
CA LEU A 143 7.53 11.32 8.20
C LEU A 143 7.76 12.84 8.15
N GLU A 144 8.58 13.40 9.05
CA GLU A 144 8.92 14.82 9.10
C GLU A 144 7.67 15.72 9.22
N ILE A 145 6.74 15.36 10.12
CA ILE A 145 5.48 16.09 10.35
C ILE A 145 5.29 16.49 11.82
N GLU A 146 6.40 16.65 12.59
CA GLU A 146 6.38 16.95 14.03
C GLU A 146 5.68 18.26 14.35
N GLU A 147 5.85 19.28 13.52
CA GLU A 147 5.23 20.59 13.72
C GLU A 147 3.70 20.53 13.65
N TYR A 148 3.14 19.54 12.95
CA TYR A 148 1.70 19.36 12.75
C TYR A 148 1.06 18.37 13.73
N ARG A 149 1.80 17.76 14.67
CA ARG A 149 1.32 16.66 15.54
C ARG A 149 -0.01 16.91 16.24
N TYR A 150 -0.28 18.15 16.64
CA TYR A 150 -1.51 18.56 17.31
C TYR A 150 -2.48 19.34 16.42
N SER A 151 -2.17 19.50 15.14
CA SER A 151 -3.04 20.13 14.17
C SER A 151 -4.14 19.17 13.72
N TYR A 152 -5.34 19.68 13.50
CA TYR A 152 -6.41 18.91 12.89
C TYR A 152 -6.07 18.63 11.41
N VAL A 153 -6.24 17.39 10.97
CA VAL A 153 -5.79 16.95 9.63
C VAL A 153 -6.45 17.73 8.50
N MET A 154 -7.71 18.17 8.65
CA MET A 154 -8.41 18.97 7.64
C MET A 154 -7.84 20.38 7.45
N SER A 155 -7.06 20.89 8.38
CA SER A 155 -6.41 22.20 8.25
C SER A 155 -5.05 22.16 7.55
N LEU A 156 -4.57 20.96 7.19
CA LEU A 156 -3.23 20.75 6.66
C LEU A 156 -3.19 20.81 5.13
N PRO A 157 -2.05 21.20 4.54
CA PRO A 157 -1.81 21.03 3.11
C PRO A 157 -1.99 19.56 2.69
N TYR A 158 -2.37 19.36 1.41
CA TYR A 158 -2.68 18.03 0.88
C TYR A 158 -1.51 17.04 1.01
N GLY A 159 -0.29 17.46 0.70
CA GLY A 159 0.92 16.62 0.84
C GLY A 159 1.15 16.15 2.29
N ILE A 160 0.87 17.03 3.29
CA ILE A 160 0.96 16.64 4.71
C ILE A 160 -0.15 15.65 5.08
N GLN A 161 -1.37 15.84 4.58
CA GLN A 161 -2.46 14.87 4.80
C GLN A 161 -2.09 13.48 4.26
N LYS A 162 -1.44 13.40 3.09
CA LYS A 162 -0.93 12.14 2.51
C LYS A 162 0.17 11.49 3.38
N ARG A 163 1.07 12.29 3.96
CA ARG A 163 2.05 11.78 4.94
C ARG A 163 1.35 11.22 6.19
N VAL A 164 0.30 11.87 6.69
CA VAL A 164 -0.49 11.35 7.83
C VAL A 164 -1.21 10.04 7.47
N GLU A 165 -1.76 9.91 6.26
CA GLU A 165 -2.36 8.67 5.77
C GLU A 165 -1.34 7.53 5.73
N LEU A 166 -0.13 7.80 5.21
CA LEU A 166 0.99 6.87 5.20
C LEU A 166 1.39 6.47 6.63
N GLY A 167 1.48 7.45 7.56
CA GLY A 167 1.78 7.20 8.97
C GLY A 167 0.74 6.31 9.65
N ARG A 168 -0.54 6.48 9.34
CA ARG A 168 -1.60 5.61 9.86
C ARG A 168 -1.48 4.17 9.35
N ALA A 169 -1.04 3.98 8.10
CA ALA A 169 -0.76 2.67 7.55
C ALA A 169 0.48 2.03 8.20
N LEU A 170 1.56 2.80 8.42
CA LEU A 170 2.76 2.35 9.12
C LEU A 170 2.49 1.97 10.58
N ALA A 171 1.57 2.68 11.24
CA ALA A 171 1.15 2.40 12.63
C ALA A 171 0.55 0.99 12.81
N LEU A 172 0.13 0.32 11.74
CA LEU A 172 -0.27 -1.09 11.76
C LEU A 172 0.93 -2.05 11.84
N ALA A 173 2.19 -1.55 11.76
CA ALA A 173 3.44 -2.30 11.63
C ALA A 173 3.34 -3.40 10.56
N PRO A 174 3.08 -3.03 9.32
CA PRO A 174 2.84 -4.00 8.25
C PRO A 174 4.15 -4.68 7.82
N LYS A 175 4.02 -5.87 7.21
CA LYS A 175 5.09 -6.51 6.43
C LYS A 175 5.02 -6.11 4.96
N LEU A 176 3.80 -5.80 4.49
CA LEU A 176 3.51 -5.33 3.14
C LEU A 176 2.59 -4.12 3.22
N ILE A 177 2.98 -3.03 2.58
CA ILE A 177 2.12 -1.87 2.39
C ILE A 177 1.69 -1.74 0.93
N LEU A 178 0.38 -1.55 0.71
CA LEU A 178 -0.22 -1.31 -0.60
C LEU A 178 -0.45 0.19 -0.75
N LEU A 179 0.23 0.84 -1.69
CA LEU A 179 0.14 2.27 -1.97
C LEU A 179 -0.59 2.52 -3.29
N ASP A 180 -1.79 3.09 -3.21
CA ASP A 180 -2.67 3.34 -4.36
C ASP A 180 -2.56 4.81 -4.78
N GLU A 181 -1.77 5.09 -5.83
CA GLU A 181 -1.48 6.42 -6.37
C GLU A 181 -1.04 7.44 -5.27
N PRO A 182 0.03 7.14 -4.51
CA PRO A 182 0.41 7.95 -3.35
C PRO A 182 0.81 9.39 -3.72
N ALA A 183 1.31 9.62 -4.93
CA ALA A 183 1.73 10.95 -5.41
C ALA A 183 0.63 11.70 -6.19
N ALA A 184 -0.58 11.12 -6.34
CA ALA A 184 -1.65 11.75 -7.12
C ALA A 184 -2.02 13.13 -6.58
N GLY A 185 -2.03 14.14 -7.45
CA GLY A 185 -2.39 15.51 -7.10
C GLY A 185 -1.29 16.33 -6.43
N MET A 186 -0.08 15.80 -6.32
CA MET A 186 1.10 16.47 -5.76
C MET A 186 1.88 17.23 -6.84
N ASN A 187 2.63 18.24 -6.42
CA ASN A 187 3.63 18.88 -7.25
C ASN A 187 4.93 18.04 -7.28
N ASN A 188 5.92 18.43 -8.10
CA ASN A 188 7.14 17.65 -8.27
C ASN A 188 7.94 17.47 -6.97
N GLU A 189 8.05 18.51 -6.14
CA GLU A 189 8.77 18.45 -4.87
C GLU A 189 8.09 17.49 -3.88
N GLU A 190 6.77 17.59 -3.77
CA GLU A 190 5.98 16.67 -2.94
C GLU A 190 6.05 15.22 -3.43
N THR A 191 6.11 15.01 -4.76
CA THR A 191 6.28 13.69 -5.38
C THR A 191 7.65 13.09 -5.05
N GLU A 192 8.73 13.89 -5.13
CA GLU A 192 10.09 13.48 -4.75
C GLU A 192 10.15 13.10 -3.26
N ASP A 193 9.50 13.88 -2.39
CA ASP A 193 9.41 13.58 -0.96
C ASP A 193 8.70 12.24 -0.69
N ILE A 194 7.56 12.01 -1.32
CA ILE A 194 6.83 10.72 -1.16
C ILE A 194 7.65 9.56 -1.70
N ALA A 195 8.35 9.72 -2.84
CA ALA A 195 9.24 8.71 -3.38
C ALA A 195 10.37 8.36 -2.39
N ARG A 196 10.98 9.37 -1.76
CA ARG A 196 11.98 9.20 -0.71
C ARG A 196 11.41 8.41 0.48
N PHE A 197 10.25 8.81 1.02
CA PHE A 197 9.64 8.06 2.12
C PHE A 197 9.31 6.62 1.76
N ILE A 198 8.93 6.32 0.51
CA ILE A 198 8.70 4.94 0.07
C ILE A 198 10.00 4.13 0.10
N ILE A 199 11.12 4.71 -0.32
CA ILE A 199 12.44 4.10 -0.24
C ILE A 199 12.82 3.87 1.23
N ASP A 200 12.71 4.89 2.09
CA ASP A 200 13.06 4.83 3.50
C ASP A 200 12.22 3.77 4.24
N ILE A 201 10.91 3.65 3.94
CA ILE A 201 10.03 2.59 4.46
C ILE A 201 10.57 1.20 4.09
N ASN A 202 11.04 1.02 2.86
CA ASN A 202 11.57 -0.26 2.43
C ASN A 202 12.94 -0.54 3.04
N GLU A 203 13.87 0.42 3.00
CA GLU A 203 15.27 0.21 3.41
C GLU A 203 15.46 0.24 4.92
N GLU A 204 14.86 1.22 5.62
CA GLU A 204 15.05 1.42 7.06
C GLU A 204 14.08 0.58 7.91
N LEU A 205 12.82 0.49 7.49
CA LEU A 205 11.80 -0.25 8.24
C LEU A 205 11.67 -1.71 7.79
N ASN A 206 12.35 -2.12 6.70
CA ASN A 206 12.28 -3.45 6.09
C ASN A 206 10.83 -3.87 5.75
N ILE A 207 10.01 -2.92 5.30
CA ILE A 207 8.63 -3.15 4.86
C ILE A 207 8.62 -3.30 3.35
N SER A 208 8.03 -4.38 2.84
CA SER A 208 7.83 -4.53 1.40
C SER A 208 6.72 -3.60 0.92
N VAL A 209 6.87 -3.06 -0.29
CA VAL A 209 5.91 -2.12 -0.88
C VAL A 209 5.36 -2.68 -2.17
N LEU A 210 4.03 -2.67 -2.32
CA LEU A 210 3.36 -2.85 -3.59
C LEU A 210 2.69 -1.54 -3.97
N LEU A 211 3.18 -0.93 -5.05
CA LEU A 211 2.82 0.41 -5.49
C LEU A 211 2.00 0.35 -6.78
N VAL A 212 0.91 1.11 -6.83
CA VAL A 212 0.22 1.47 -8.08
C VAL A 212 0.38 2.96 -8.28
N ASP A 213 1.00 3.37 -9.38
CA ASP A 213 1.07 4.77 -9.78
C ASP A 213 1.08 4.88 -11.32
N HIS A 214 0.75 6.06 -11.83
CA HIS A 214 0.79 6.39 -13.25
C HIS A 214 1.96 7.30 -13.61
N ASP A 215 2.70 7.83 -12.63
CA ASP A 215 3.96 8.55 -12.84
C ASP A 215 5.09 7.56 -13.11
N MET A 216 5.40 7.40 -14.41
CA MET A 216 6.44 6.48 -14.86
C MET A 216 7.82 6.87 -14.34
N ASN A 217 8.11 8.16 -14.15
CA ASN A 217 9.42 8.60 -13.68
C ASN A 217 9.60 8.14 -12.23
N MET A 218 8.66 8.49 -11.34
CA MET A 218 8.71 8.06 -9.95
C MET A 218 8.82 6.52 -9.86
N VAL A 219 7.97 5.80 -10.60
CA VAL A 219 7.97 4.32 -10.55
C VAL A 219 9.29 3.72 -11.00
N THR A 220 9.88 4.22 -12.11
CA THR A 220 11.16 3.69 -12.61
C THR A 220 12.34 4.01 -11.72
N ASP A 221 12.28 5.10 -10.97
CA ASP A 221 13.34 5.52 -10.06
C ASP A 221 13.38 4.68 -8.77
N ILE A 222 12.21 4.23 -8.27
CA ILE A 222 12.14 3.57 -6.95
C ILE A 222 11.83 2.07 -7.00
N ALA A 223 11.18 1.56 -8.05
CA ALA A 223 10.77 0.16 -8.10
C ALA A 223 11.93 -0.79 -8.41
N HIS A 224 11.99 -1.93 -7.72
CA HIS A 224 12.88 -3.04 -8.04
C HIS A 224 12.32 -3.90 -9.17
N GLN A 225 10.99 -4.09 -9.17
CA GLN A 225 10.25 -4.91 -10.14
C GLN A 225 8.97 -4.19 -10.55
N ILE A 226 8.63 -4.29 -11.84
CA ILE A 226 7.41 -3.68 -12.40
C ILE A 226 6.61 -4.74 -13.14
N THR A 227 5.31 -4.83 -12.82
CA THR A 227 4.32 -5.62 -13.56
C THR A 227 3.43 -4.67 -14.35
N VAL A 228 3.28 -4.91 -15.64
CA VAL A 228 2.49 -4.07 -16.55
C VAL A 228 1.19 -4.75 -16.91
N LEU A 229 0.08 -4.06 -16.66
CA LEU A 229 -1.26 -4.50 -17.01
C LEU A 229 -1.80 -3.72 -18.21
N ASN A 230 -2.57 -4.42 -19.05
CA ASN A 230 -3.37 -3.81 -20.09
C ASN A 230 -4.67 -4.62 -20.28
N PHE A 231 -5.84 -3.97 -20.21
CA PHE A 231 -7.15 -4.61 -20.33
C PHE A 231 -7.33 -5.88 -19.47
N GLY A 232 -6.84 -5.84 -18.22
CA GLY A 232 -6.98 -6.94 -17.27
C GLY A 232 -5.97 -8.08 -17.44
N GLU A 233 -5.04 -7.99 -18.36
CA GLU A 233 -4.00 -9.00 -18.61
C GLU A 233 -2.60 -8.44 -18.27
N LYS A 234 -1.68 -9.30 -17.81
CA LYS A 234 -0.27 -8.96 -17.66
C LYS A 234 0.41 -9.01 -19.02
N ILE A 235 0.94 -7.87 -19.50
CA ILE A 235 1.62 -7.79 -20.81
C ILE A 235 3.15 -7.79 -20.70
N ALA A 236 3.68 -7.41 -19.53
CA ALA A 236 5.13 -7.42 -19.27
C ALA A 236 5.40 -7.50 -17.77
N GLU A 237 6.60 -7.97 -17.42
CA GLU A 237 7.13 -7.98 -16.07
C GLU A 237 8.67 -7.92 -16.15
N GLY A 238 9.32 -7.18 -15.25
CA GLY A 238 10.77 -7.09 -15.20
C GLY A 238 11.27 -5.87 -14.42
N THR A 239 12.58 -5.66 -14.47
CA THR A 239 13.18 -4.45 -13.91
C THR A 239 12.72 -3.21 -14.67
N PRO A 240 12.83 -2.00 -14.08
CA PRO A 240 12.43 -0.75 -14.74
C PRO A 240 12.99 -0.62 -16.16
N ASN A 241 14.29 -0.88 -16.33
CA ASN A 241 14.95 -0.81 -17.64
C ASN A 241 14.38 -1.78 -18.68
N GLN A 242 14.01 -2.99 -18.26
CA GLN A 242 13.41 -4.00 -19.14
C GLN A 242 12.00 -3.59 -19.57
N VAL A 243 11.23 -3.05 -18.65
CA VAL A 243 9.83 -2.64 -18.88
C VAL A 243 9.77 -1.42 -19.81
N VAL A 244 10.60 -0.40 -19.60
CA VAL A 244 10.64 0.80 -20.44
C VAL A 244 11.06 0.48 -21.88
N ALA A 245 11.93 -0.51 -22.09
CA ALA A 245 12.37 -0.95 -23.41
C ALA A 245 11.40 -1.92 -24.11
N ASN A 246 10.34 -2.36 -23.43
CA ASN A 246 9.41 -3.39 -23.95
C ASN A 246 8.44 -2.78 -24.98
N ALA A 247 8.42 -3.32 -26.19
CA ALA A 247 7.59 -2.82 -27.30
C ALA A 247 6.08 -2.88 -26.99
N SER A 248 5.59 -3.93 -26.31
CA SER A 248 4.18 -4.07 -25.94
C SER A 248 3.77 -3.02 -24.89
N VAL A 249 4.69 -2.62 -24.02
CA VAL A 249 4.45 -1.56 -23.03
C VAL A 249 4.35 -0.22 -23.73
N ILE A 250 5.29 0.09 -24.62
CA ILE A 250 5.28 1.33 -25.40
C ILE A 250 3.98 1.44 -26.20
N GLU A 251 3.55 0.37 -26.87
CA GLU A 251 2.32 0.34 -27.65
C GLU A 251 1.07 0.59 -26.77
N ALA A 252 1.00 -0.01 -25.58
CA ALA A 252 -0.12 0.14 -24.66
C ALA A 252 -0.28 1.60 -24.18
N TYR A 253 0.81 2.33 -23.98
CA TYR A 253 0.78 3.73 -23.55
C TYR A 253 0.62 4.72 -24.72
N VAL A 254 1.31 4.52 -25.84
CA VAL A 254 1.23 5.39 -27.02
C VAL A 254 -0.07 5.16 -27.81
N GLY A 255 -0.54 3.90 -27.91
CA GLY A 255 -1.79 3.56 -28.59
C GLY A 255 -3.04 4.14 -27.92
N SER A 256 -3.02 4.35 -26.59
CA SER A 256 -4.12 4.96 -25.84
C SER A 256 -4.24 6.48 -26.06
N SER A 257 -3.20 7.15 -26.57
CA SER A 257 -3.18 8.60 -26.86
C SER A 257 -3.85 8.98 -28.19
N LYS A 258 -4.33 8.02 -28.97
CA LYS A 258 -4.92 8.24 -30.31
C LYS A 258 -6.46 8.06 -30.39
N LYS A 259 -7.15 8.07 -29.25
CA LYS A 259 -8.63 8.03 -29.25
C LYS A 259 -9.22 9.27 -28.62
#